data_99b9f62bcc5808396f13f44786ee3226
#
_entry.id   99b9f62bcc5808396f13f44786ee3226
#
_cell.length_a   1.000
_cell.length_b   1.000
_cell.length_c   1.000
_cell.angle_alpha   90.00
_cell.angle_beta   90.00
_cell.angle_gamma   90.00
#
_symmetry.space_group_name_H-M   'P 1'
#
loop_
_entity.id
_entity.type
_entity.pdbx_description
1 polymer ?
#
loop_
_entity_poly.entity_id
_entity_poly.type
_entity_poly.pdbx_seq_one_letter_code
_entity_poly.pdbx_strand_id
1 'polypeptide(L)'
;RRRQRQMCIRDRISRGIYKNWQVWALDLKGNELVPRWKFDTADHSSKWLAMCSHCFRVADLDGDGRDEILYGSAAIDDNGSELWCSGNGHGDILHVGKFIKDRSGLQIVASFEESKDYEGQGNGYACQVIDARDGSMITGHGRNLPVDASDVGRCIVADVDPDSPDFEYWSSTQEGMFSCNGTGLVSTTYPSGIANGVMYN
;
A
#
# COMPACT_ATOMS: atom_id res chain seq x y z
N ARG A 1 13.29 -2.84 27.12
CA ARG A 1 14.42 -2.26 26.39
C ARG A 1 13.84 -1.70 25.10
N ARG A 2 13.69 -0.37 24.97
CA ARG A 2 13.36 0.28 23.70
C ARG A 2 14.51 -0.02 22.75
N ARG A 3 14.25 -0.81 21.70
CA ARG A 3 15.14 -0.82 20.54
C ARG A 3 15.10 0.60 19.99
N GLN A 4 16.19 1.33 20.08
CA GLN A 4 16.39 2.50 19.26
C GLN A 4 16.39 1.99 17.82
N ARG A 5 15.28 2.14 17.14
CA ARG A 5 15.23 2.04 15.70
C ARG A 5 16.10 3.17 15.20
N GLN A 6 17.27 2.86 14.69
CA GLN A 6 18.06 3.81 13.93
C GLN A 6 17.33 4.06 12.61
N MET A 7 16.28 4.85 12.68
CA MET A 7 15.65 5.42 11.50
C MET A 7 16.52 6.55 10.98
N CYS A 8 17.56 6.19 10.27
CA CYS A 8 18.34 7.13 9.47
C CYS A 8 18.29 6.77 7.99
N ILE A 9 17.14 6.21 7.54
CA ILE A 9 16.88 6.09 6.11
C ILE A 9 16.12 7.36 5.73
N ARG A 10 16.76 8.24 4.98
CA ARG A 10 16.09 9.34 4.30
C ARG A 10 15.89 8.91 2.87
N ASP A 11 14.75 8.33 2.60
CA ASP A 11 14.39 7.89 1.27
C ASP A 11 14.20 9.10 0.37
N ARG A 12 14.80 9.04 -0.79
CA ARG A 12 14.57 10.04 -1.83
C ARG A 12 13.91 9.36 -3.02
N ILE A 13 12.61 9.62 -3.18
CA ILE A 13 11.89 9.22 -4.37
C ILE A 13 12.19 10.21 -5.47
N SER A 14 12.72 9.75 -6.59
CA SER A 14 12.95 10.60 -7.74
C SER A 14 12.19 10.13 -8.96
N ARG A 15 11.29 10.97 -9.45
CA ARG A 15 10.65 11.00 -10.77
C ARG A 15 9.85 9.79 -11.25
N GLY A 16 8.75 10.07 -11.87
CA GLY A 16 8.05 9.21 -12.82
C GLY A 16 7.02 8.29 -12.18
N ILE A 17 6.18 8.81 -11.29
CA ILE A 17 5.10 8.06 -10.62
C ILE A 17 4.30 7.18 -11.59
N TYR A 18 4.13 7.58 -12.85
CA TYR A 18 3.36 6.83 -13.85
C TYR A 18 4.19 6.01 -14.84
N LYS A 19 5.52 5.91 -14.66
CA LYS A 19 6.40 5.07 -15.50
C LYS A 19 7.56 4.53 -14.67
N ASN A 20 8.78 4.96 -15.01
CA ASN A 20 9.98 4.58 -14.25
C ASN A 20 10.01 5.34 -12.93
N TRP A 21 10.30 4.64 -11.87
CA TRP A 21 10.49 5.21 -10.55
C TRP A 21 11.74 4.63 -9.88
N GLN A 22 12.25 5.34 -8.90
CA GLN A 22 13.45 4.96 -8.17
C GLN A 22 13.24 5.18 -6.68
N VAL A 23 13.85 4.32 -5.87
CA VAL A 23 13.99 4.48 -4.43
C VAL A 23 15.45 4.36 -4.04
N TRP A 24 15.89 5.23 -3.17
CA TRP A 24 17.25 5.23 -2.64
C TRP A 24 17.20 5.11 -1.13
N ALA A 25 17.94 4.15 -0.57
CA ALA A 25 18.24 4.11 0.85
C ALA A 25 19.59 4.79 1.10
N LEU A 26 19.61 5.73 2.03
CA LEU A 26 20.78 6.54 2.32
C LEU A 26 21.14 6.43 3.80
N ASP A 27 22.43 6.20 4.10
CA ASP A 27 22.96 6.31 5.44
C ASP A 27 23.47 7.74 5.70
N LEU A 28 23.21 8.26 6.90
CA LEU A 28 23.84 9.48 7.36
C LEU A 28 25.17 9.14 8.04
N LYS A 29 26.30 9.49 7.41
CA LYS A 29 27.64 9.30 7.96
C LYS A 29 28.26 10.68 8.28
N GLY A 30 28.29 11.04 9.55
CA GLY A 30 28.64 12.40 9.95
C GLY A 30 27.58 13.38 9.42
N ASN A 31 27.96 14.27 8.51
CA ASN A 31 27.06 15.24 7.86
C ASN A 31 26.79 14.90 6.39
N GLU A 32 27.15 13.71 5.94
CA GLU A 32 27.02 13.29 4.54
C GLU A 32 25.98 12.18 4.41
N LEU A 33 25.15 12.26 3.37
CA LEU A 33 24.24 11.20 2.95
C LEU A 33 24.98 10.29 1.98
N VAL A 34 25.15 9.03 2.37
CA VAL A 34 25.87 8.01 1.58
C VAL A 34 24.87 6.97 1.10
N PRO A 35 24.76 6.69 -0.22
CA PRO A 35 23.90 5.65 -0.73
C PRO A 35 24.25 4.28 -0.12
N ARG A 36 23.24 3.59 0.39
CA ARG A 36 23.32 2.20 0.84
C ARG A 36 22.95 1.27 -0.31
N TRP A 37 21.79 1.52 -0.93
CA TRP A 37 21.34 0.86 -2.14
C TRP A 37 20.39 1.76 -2.95
N LYS A 38 20.16 1.38 -4.20
CA LYS A 38 19.21 2.00 -5.11
C LYS A 38 18.37 0.91 -5.76
N PHE A 39 17.06 1.10 -5.78
CA PHE A 39 16.13 0.37 -6.63
C PHE A 39 15.72 1.26 -7.78
N ASP A 40 15.81 0.77 -9.01
CA ASP A 40 15.48 1.51 -10.23
C ASP A 40 14.68 0.58 -11.16
N THR A 41 13.42 0.93 -11.44
CA THR A 41 12.57 0.11 -12.30
C THR A 41 13.08 -0.04 -13.73
N ALA A 42 14.01 0.81 -14.18
CA ALA A 42 14.68 0.64 -15.46
C ALA A 42 15.55 -0.62 -15.53
N ASP A 43 16.00 -1.12 -14.37
CA ASP A 43 16.83 -2.32 -14.24
C ASP A 43 16.00 -3.60 -14.04
N HIS A 44 14.66 -3.47 -13.98
CA HIS A 44 13.73 -4.56 -13.67
C HIS A 44 12.75 -4.83 -14.82
N SER A 45 11.90 -5.86 -14.67
CA SER A 45 10.89 -6.17 -15.68
C SER A 45 9.81 -5.08 -15.77
N SER A 46 9.11 -5.00 -16.90
CA SER A 46 8.07 -3.99 -17.15
C SER A 46 6.93 -4.02 -16.13
N LYS A 47 6.73 -5.15 -15.43
CA LYS A 47 5.71 -5.27 -14.37
C LYS A 47 5.90 -4.29 -13.20
N TRP A 48 7.11 -3.72 -13.03
CA TRP A 48 7.42 -2.74 -11.99
C TRP A 48 7.10 -1.31 -12.39
N LEU A 49 6.82 -1.06 -13.67
CA LEU A 49 6.49 0.28 -14.16
C LEU A 49 5.15 0.75 -13.60
N ALA A 50 5.07 2.01 -13.20
CA ALA A 50 3.88 2.66 -12.69
C ALA A 50 3.23 2.01 -11.45
N MET A 51 3.96 1.19 -10.70
CA MET A 51 3.44 0.51 -9.51
C MET A 51 3.58 1.32 -8.21
N CYS A 52 4.08 2.53 -8.30
CA CYS A 52 4.30 3.40 -7.14
C CYS A 52 3.04 4.17 -6.74
N SER A 53 3.13 4.90 -5.64
CA SER A 53 2.05 5.67 -5.02
C SER A 53 2.53 7.08 -4.67
N HIS A 54 1.61 7.98 -4.31
CA HIS A 54 1.97 9.29 -3.76
C HIS A 54 2.56 9.22 -2.36
N CYS A 55 2.46 8.10 -1.70
CA CYS A 55 3.07 7.84 -0.39
C CYS A 55 3.71 6.46 -0.36
N PHE A 56 4.65 6.29 0.55
CA PHE A 56 5.22 4.97 0.88
C PHE A 56 5.07 4.69 2.37
N ARG A 57 5.25 3.44 2.74
CA ARG A 57 5.32 2.99 4.13
C ARG A 57 6.56 2.16 4.34
N VAL A 58 7.02 2.16 5.58
CA VAL A 58 8.17 1.38 6.02
C VAL A 58 7.71 0.50 7.18
N ALA A 59 7.82 -0.80 7.02
CA ALA A 59 7.41 -1.79 8.02
C ALA A 59 8.06 -3.14 7.74
N ASP A 60 8.16 -3.99 8.76
CA ASP A 60 8.57 -5.38 8.66
C ASP A 60 7.43 -6.19 8.00
N LEU A 61 7.43 -6.23 6.66
CA LEU A 61 6.35 -6.81 5.87
C LEU A 61 6.40 -8.33 5.84
N ASP A 62 7.58 -8.91 5.81
CA ASP A 62 7.79 -10.36 5.69
C ASP A 62 8.04 -11.07 7.03
N GLY A 63 8.32 -10.30 8.09
CA GLY A 63 8.50 -10.82 9.45
C GLY A 63 9.92 -11.22 9.78
N ASP A 64 10.93 -10.74 9.06
CA ASP A 64 12.34 -11.04 9.29
C ASP A 64 12.98 -10.16 10.38
N GLY A 65 12.26 -9.13 10.84
CA GLY A 65 12.68 -8.19 11.88
C GLY A 65 13.37 -6.94 11.35
N ARG A 66 13.38 -6.72 10.05
CA ARG A 66 13.83 -5.51 9.37
C ARG A 66 12.64 -4.84 8.70
N ASP A 67 12.81 -3.60 8.31
CA ASP A 67 11.72 -2.86 7.67
C ASP A 67 11.95 -2.79 6.15
N GLU A 68 10.95 -3.19 5.39
CA GLU A 68 10.84 -3.07 3.94
C GLU A 68 10.22 -1.74 3.54
N ILE A 69 10.33 -1.40 2.27
CA ILE A 69 9.66 -0.24 1.68
C ILE A 69 8.47 -0.71 0.85
N LEU A 70 7.26 -0.38 1.31
CA LEU A 70 6.04 -0.52 0.53
C LEU A 70 5.78 0.77 -0.25
N TYR A 71 5.69 0.66 -1.58
CA TYR A 71 5.47 1.80 -2.46
C TYR A 71 4.41 1.49 -3.51
N GLY A 72 3.15 1.79 -3.18
CA GLY A 72 2.01 1.47 -4.03
C GLY A 72 1.72 -0.02 -4.14
N SER A 73 1.78 -0.54 -5.35
CA SER A 73 1.57 -1.96 -5.69
C SER A 73 2.84 -2.82 -5.57
N ALA A 74 3.91 -2.28 -5.00
CA ALA A 74 5.21 -2.93 -4.95
C ALA A 74 5.87 -2.82 -3.59
N ALA A 75 6.61 -3.84 -3.19
CA ALA A 75 7.46 -3.84 -2.01
C ALA A 75 8.91 -4.15 -2.36
N ILE A 76 9.80 -3.42 -1.73
CA ILE A 76 11.26 -3.56 -1.86
C ILE A 76 11.79 -4.03 -0.51
N ASP A 77 12.60 -5.07 -0.54
CA ASP A 77 13.25 -5.66 0.62
C ASP A 77 14.26 -4.69 1.26
N ASP A 78 14.58 -4.88 2.54
CA ASP A 78 15.50 -4.08 3.35
C ASP A 78 16.90 -3.93 2.72
N ASN A 79 17.29 -4.89 1.88
CA ASN A 79 18.55 -4.93 1.16
C ASN A 79 18.51 -4.25 -0.22
N GLY A 80 17.32 -3.77 -0.67
CA GLY A 80 17.11 -3.12 -1.94
C GLY A 80 16.76 -4.07 -3.10
N SER A 81 16.52 -5.35 -2.83
CA SER A 81 16.02 -6.29 -3.83
C SER A 81 14.50 -6.26 -3.99
N GLU A 82 13.99 -6.89 -5.03
CA GLU A 82 12.56 -7.10 -5.21
C GLU A 82 12.01 -7.98 -4.08
N LEU A 83 10.97 -7.54 -3.35
CA LEU A 83 10.20 -8.43 -2.49
C LEU A 83 9.01 -8.99 -3.27
N TRP A 84 8.08 -8.14 -3.67
CA TRP A 84 6.96 -8.50 -4.53
C TRP A 84 6.38 -7.30 -5.29
N CYS A 85 5.62 -7.59 -6.35
CA CYS A 85 4.87 -6.62 -7.13
C CYS A 85 3.50 -7.22 -7.46
N SER A 86 2.41 -6.60 -6.97
CA SER A 86 1.04 -7.09 -7.16
C SER A 86 0.44 -6.76 -8.52
N GLY A 87 1.02 -5.81 -9.26
CA GLY A 87 0.56 -5.44 -10.59
C GLY A 87 -0.71 -4.58 -10.62
N ASN A 88 -1.16 -4.03 -9.50
CA ASN A 88 -2.42 -3.28 -9.42
C ASN A 88 -2.33 -1.83 -9.92
N GLY A 89 -1.17 -1.42 -10.44
CA GLY A 89 -0.95 -0.07 -10.95
C GLY A 89 -0.70 0.96 -9.86
N HIS A 90 -0.85 2.21 -10.27
CA HIS A 90 -0.69 3.36 -9.39
C HIS A 90 -1.77 3.43 -8.32
N GLY A 91 -1.39 3.79 -7.12
CA GLY A 91 -2.30 4.03 -6.00
C GLY A 91 -1.94 5.29 -5.23
N ASP A 92 -2.94 5.94 -4.62
CA ASP A 92 -2.72 7.17 -3.87
C ASP A 92 -2.36 6.91 -2.42
N ILE A 93 -3.14 6.05 -1.78
CA ILE A 93 -3.11 5.86 -0.33
C ILE A 93 -2.91 4.39 0.00
N LEU A 94 -2.07 4.18 1.01
CA LEU A 94 -1.87 2.85 1.59
C LEU A 94 -1.67 2.94 3.11
N HIS A 95 -2.21 1.96 3.80
CA HIS A 95 -2.10 1.75 5.24
C HIS A 95 -1.48 0.39 5.49
N VAL A 96 -0.61 0.29 6.48
CA VAL A 96 0.00 -0.98 6.90
C VAL A 96 -0.27 -1.19 8.38
N GLY A 97 -0.74 -2.36 8.74
CA GLY A 97 -1.03 -2.69 10.13
C GLY A 97 -1.54 -4.10 10.33
N LYS A 98 -1.86 -4.41 11.57
CA LYS A 98 -2.52 -5.65 11.96
C LYS A 98 -4.03 -5.42 11.95
N PHE A 99 -4.68 -5.63 10.81
CA PHE A 99 -6.10 -5.34 10.61
C PHE A 99 -6.99 -6.56 10.79
N ILE A 100 -6.44 -7.77 10.64
CA ILE A 100 -7.13 -9.04 10.84
C ILE A 100 -6.51 -9.73 12.03
N LYS A 101 -7.29 -9.87 13.11
CA LYS A 101 -6.82 -10.32 14.43
C LYS A 101 -6.10 -11.68 14.38
N ASP A 102 -6.75 -12.65 13.78
CA ASP A 102 -6.28 -14.03 13.79
C ASP A 102 -5.40 -14.42 12.58
N ARG A 103 -5.17 -13.50 11.63
CA ARG A 103 -4.25 -13.71 10.52
C ARG A 103 -2.82 -13.36 10.91
N SER A 104 -1.85 -14.22 10.64
CA SER A 104 -0.43 -13.93 10.87
C SER A 104 0.07 -12.82 9.93
N GLY A 105 1.10 -12.07 10.35
CA GLY A 105 1.71 -11.00 9.58
C GLY A 105 0.88 -9.71 9.56
N LEU A 106 1.36 -8.72 8.80
CA LEU A 106 0.70 -7.45 8.56
C LEU A 106 -0.22 -7.53 7.34
N GLN A 107 -1.18 -6.60 7.27
CA GLN A 107 -2.01 -6.39 6.11
C GLN A 107 -1.82 -4.98 5.59
N ILE A 108 -2.11 -4.79 4.31
CA ILE A 108 -2.11 -3.51 3.63
C ILE A 108 -3.54 -3.22 3.20
N VAL A 109 -4.03 -2.02 3.46
CA VAL A 109 -5.25 -1.49 2.84
C VAL A 109 -4.82 -0.38 1.90
N ALA A 110 -5.13 -0.54 0.62
CA ALA A 110 -4.70 0.38 -0.43
C ALA A 110 -5.80 0.68 -1.43
N SER A 111 -5.80 1.91 -1.96
CA SER A 111 -6.64 2.33 -3.08
C SER A 111 -5.81 2.49 -4.34
N PHE A 112 -6.38 2.09 -5.49
CA PHE A 112 -5.74 2.10 -6.79
C PHE A 112 -6.56 2.87 -7.80
N GLU A 113 -5.93 3.81 -8.51
CA GLU A 113 -6.59 4.65 -9.50
C GLU A 113 -6.91 3.88 -10.80
N GLU A 114 -6.04 2.97 -11.17
CA GLU A 114 -6.11 2.25 -12.45
C GLU A 114 -6.17 0.73 -12.26
N SER A 115 -6.93 0.28 -11.26
CA SER A 115 -6.99 -1.15 -10.91
C SER A 115 -7.47 -2.06 -12.04
N LYS A 116 -7.97 -1.49 -13.14
CA LYS A 116 -8.57 -2.26 -14.22
C LYS A 116 -7.59 -3.00 -15.09
N ASP A 117 -6.47 -2.42 -15.38
CA ASP A 117 -5.56 -3.03 -16.35
C ASP A 117 -4.37 -2.12 -16.66
N TYR A 118 -3.50 -1.87 -15.71
CA TYR A 118 -2.21 -1.43 -16.17
C TYR A 118 -1.57 -2.60 -16.94
N GLU A 119 -1.69 -2.56 -18.27
CA GLU A 119 -1.19 -3.59 -19.19
C GLU A 119 -1.72 -5.02 -18.90
N GLY A 120 -2.97 -5.15 -18.38
CA GLY A 120 -3.58 -6.45 -18.12
C GLY A 120 -3.10 -7.16 -16.85
N GLN A 121 -2.43 -6.47 -15.93
CA GLN A 121 -1.87 -7.07 -14.71
C GLN A 121 -2.73 -6.85 -13.47
N GLY A 122 -3.57 -5.82 -13.44
CA GLY A 122 -4.42 -5.50 -12.29
C GLY A 122 -5.58 -6.49 -12.13
N ASN A 123 -6.02 -6.68 -10.87
CA ASN A 123 -7.15 -7.56 -10.54
C ASN A 123 -8.53 -6.88 -10.61
N GLY A 124 -8.57 -5.59 -10.96
CA GLY A 124 -9.78 -4.80 -11.18
C GLY A 124 -10.48 -4.28 -9.92
N TYR A 125 -9.92 -4.45 -8.73
CA TYR A 125 -10.48 -3.91 -7.49
C TYR A 125 -9.86 -2.56 -7.15
N ALA A 126 -10.70 -1.55 -6.94
CA ALA A 126 -10.25 -0.19 -6.65
C ALA A 126 -9.70 -0.01 -5.23
N CYS A 127 -10.22 -0.76 -4.27
CA CYS A 127 -9.71 -0.78 -2.90
C CYS A 127 -9.52 -2.22 -2.44
N GLN A 128 -8.38 -2.52 -1.84
CA GLN A 128 -7.99 -3.88 -1.51
C GLN A 128 -7.40 -3.99 -0.13
N VAL A 129 -7.63 -5.15 0.49
CA VAL A 129 -6.85 -5.65 1.63
C VAL A 129 -5.90 -6.72 1.11
N ILE A 130 -4.61 -6.56 1.39
CA ILE A 130 -3.52 -7.34 0.79
C ILE A 130 -2.69 -7.94 1.92
N ASP A 131 -2.21 -9.17 1.76
CA ASP A 131 -1.20 -9.75 2.65
C ASP A 131 0.14 -9.05 2.41
N ALA A 132 0.73 -8.51 3.46
CA ALA A 132 1.95 -7.72 3.33
C ALA A 132 3.18 -8.55 2.93
N ARG A 133 3.17 -9.86 3.18
CA ARG A 133 4.32 -10.74 2.95
C ARG A 133 4.57 -11.05 1.48
N ASP A 134 3.49 -11.14 0.69
CA ASP A 134 3.58 -11.62 -0.68
C ASP A 134 2.78 -10.80 -1.70
N GLY A 135 2.07 -9.75 -1.25
CA GLY A 135 1.26 -8.90 -2.12
C GLY A 135 -0.04 -9.54 -2.61
N SER A 136 -0.43 -10.71 -2.09
CA SER A 136 -1.67 -11.39 -2.48
C SER A 136 -2.91 -10.68 -1.89
N MET A 137 -3.96 -10.55 -2.72
CA MET A 137 -5.20 -9.95 -2.27
C MET A 137 -5.96 -10.89 -1.33
N ILE A 138 -6.39 -10.37 -0.19
CA ILE A 138 -7.27 -11.04 0.78
C ILE A 138 -8.73 -10.78 0.41
N THR A 139 -9.07 -9.50 0.23
CA THR A 139 -10.41 -9.05 -0.17
C THR A 139 -10.32 -7.69 -0.86
N GLY A 140 -11.41 -7.24 -1.47
CA GLY A 140 -11.48 -5.92 -2.10
C GLY A 140 -12.90 -5.55 -2.50
N HIS A 141 -13.11 -4.27 -2.81
CA HIS A 141 -14.36 -3.74 -3.36
C HIS A 141 -14.08 -2.74 -4.50
N GLY A 142 -15.13 -2.25 -5.15
CA GLY A 142 -14.99 -1.35 -6.29
C GLY A 142 -14.51 -2.07 -7.55
N ARG A 143 -14.97 -3.31 -7.77
CA ARG A 143 -14.54 -4.07 -8.94
C ARG A 143 -15.23 -3.58 -10.21
N ASN A 144 -14.44 -3.42 -11.28
CA ASN A 144 -14.93 -3.04 -12.61
C ASN A 144 -15.73 -1.73 -12.63
N LEU A 145 -15.32 -0.76 -11.83
CA LEU A 145 -15.89 0.58 -11.88
C LEU A 145 -15.77 1.18 -13.30
N PRO A 146 -16.71 2.04 -13.74
CA PRO A 146 -16.55 2.81 -14.96
C PRO A 146 -15.24 3.61 -14.94
N VAL A 147 -14.65 3.88 -16.10
CA VAL A 147 -13.36 4.59 -16.21
C VAL A 147 -13.35 5.95 -15.51
N ASP A 148 -14.47 6.66 -15.57
CA ASP A 148 -14.69 7.94 -14.89
C ASP A 148 -14.90 7.85 -13.38
N ALA A 149 -15.18 6.63 -12.86
CA ALA A 149 -15.33 6.33 -11.44
C ALA A 149 -14.19 5.46 -10.90
N SER A 150 -13.18 5.14 -11.70
CA SER A 150 -12.08 4.26 -11.33
C SER A 150 -10.94 4.97 -10.59
N ASP A 151 -10.92 6.28 -10.59
CA ASP A 151 -9.98 7.09 -9.82
C ASP A 151 -10.34 7.07 -8.33
N VAL A 152 -9.98 5.97 -7.67
CA VAL A 152 -10.21 5.76 -6.23
C VAL A 152 -8.98 6.17 -5.46
N GLY A 153 -8.78 7.48 -5.35
CA GLY A 153 -7.60 8.05 -4.73
C GLY A 153 -7.56 7.95 -3.20
N ARG A 154 -8.64 7.46 -2.54
CA ARG A 154 -8.71 7.50 -1.07
C ARG A 154 -9.34 6.25 -0.49
N CYS A 155 -8.72 5.75 0.58
CA CYS A 155 -9.29 4.71 1.45
C CYS A 155 -8.94 4.99 2.92
N ILE A 156 -9.71 4.41 3.81
CA ILE A 156 -9.46 4.41 5.26
C ILE A 156 -9.61 2.99 5.78
N VAL A 157 -8.87 2.68 6.83
CA VAL A 157 -9.03 1.49 7.65
C VAL A 157 -9.09 1.92 9.11
N ALA A 158 -10.08 1.44 9.85
CA ALA A 158 -10.28 1.74 11.27
C ALA A 158 -11.10 0.63 11.94
N ASP A 159 -10.92 0.48 13.24
CA ASP A 159 -11.73 -0.37 14.10
C ASP A 159 -12.90 0.48 14.62
N VAL A 160 -14.06 0.38 13.97
CA VAL A 160 -15.23 1.24 14.25
C VAL A 160 -16.51 0.47 14.56
N ASP A 161 -16.57 -0.81 14.21
CA ASP A 161 -17.69 -1.68 14.54
C ASP A 161 -17.35 -2.55 15.76
N PRO A 162 -17.92 -2.27 16.95
CA PRO A 162 -17.60 -3.03 18.16
C PRO A 162 -18.05 -4.50 18.11
N ASP A 163 -18.93 -4.85 17.17
CA ASP A 163 -19.42 -6.22 16.98
C ASP A 163 -18.54 -7.01 15.99
N SER A 164 -17.63 -6.34 15.28
CA SER A 164 -16.65 -6.94 14.38
C SER A 164 -15.36 -7.30 15.13
N PRO A 165 -14.78 -8.48 14.96
CA PRO A 165 -13.50 -8.83 15.56
C PRO A 165 -12.29 -8.22 14.86
N ASP A 166 -12.47 -7.73 13.66
CA ASP A 166 -11.44 -7.21 12.75
C ASP A 166 -11.76 -5.77 12.35
N PHE A 167 -10.77 -5.08 11.82
CA PHE A 167 -10.92 -3.71 11.32
C PHE A 167 -11.84 -3.65 10.10
N GLU A 168 -12.49 -2.51 9.92
CA GLU A 168 -13.25 -2.15 8.73
C GLU A 168 -12.43 -1.25 7.82
N TYR A 169 -12.75 -1.29 6.53
CA TYR A 169 -12.19 -0.42 5.52
C TYR A 169 -13.25 0.07 4.54
N TRP A 170 -13.04 1.24 4.00
CA TRP A 170 -13.90 1.85 2.98
C TRP A 170 -13.11 2.82 2.11
N SER A 171 -13.68 3.21 0.99
CA SER A 171 -13.01 4.07 0.02
C SER A 171 -13.95 5.13 -0.56
N SER A 172 -13.41 5.98 -1.43
CA SER A 172 -14.17 6.99 -2.16
C SER A 172 -15.17 6.40 -3.18
N THR A 173 -15.22 5.08 -3.37
CA THR A 173 -16.27 4.42 -4.21
C THR A 173 -17.67 4.56 -3.64
N GLN A 174 -17.81 4.86 -2.35
CA GLN A 174 -19.10 5.01 -1.65
C GLN A 174 -19.98 3.75 -1.64
N GLU A 175 -19.41 2.56 -1.88
CA GLU A 175 -20.16 1.29 -1.85
C GLU A 175 -20.51 0.83 -0.43
N GLY A 176 -19.84 1.40 0.61
CA GLY A 176 -20.06 1.04 2.00
C GLY A 176 -18.75 0.77 2.74
N MET A 177 -18.89 0.22 3.92
CA MET A 177 -17.83 -0.19 4.83
C MET A 177 -17.76 -1.71 4.87
N PHE A 178 -16.57 -2.26 4.71
CA PHE A 178 -16.31 -3.70 4.55
C PHE A 178 -15.36 -4.18 5.65
N SER A 179 -15.50 -5.44 6.04
CA SER A 179 -14.54 -6.06 6.95
C SER A 179 -13.25 -6.44 6.24
N CYS A 180 -12.11 -6.17 6.89
CA CYS A 180 -10.79 -6.53 6.38
C CYS A 180 -10.57 -8.04 6.21
N ASN A 181 -11.33 -8.88 6.89
CA ASN A 181 -11.21 -10.34 6.81
C ASN A 181 -11.90 -10.96 5.58
N GLY A 182 -12.63 -10.16 4.80
CA GLY A 182 -13.32 -10.62 3.60
C GLY A 182 -14.73 -11.21 3.83
N THR A 183 -15.31 -11.05 5.01
CA THR A 183 -16.72 -11.47 5.27
C THR A 183 -17.74 -10.59 4.56
N GLY A 184 -17.31 -9.45 3.99
CA GLY A 184 -18.11 -8.62 3.10
C GLY A 184 -18.52 -7.28 3.69
N LEU A 185 -19.66 -6.77 3.21
CA LEU A 185 -20.22 -5.48 3.61
C LEU A 185 -20.69 -5.53 5.07
N VAL A 186 -20.16 -4.63 5.89
CA VAL A 186 -20.54 -4.44 7.29
C VAL A 186 -21.68 -3.43 7.39
N SER A 187 -21.59 -2.32 6.65
CA SER A 187 -22.58 -1.25 6.69
C SER A 187 -22.58 -0.45 5.39
N THR A 188 -23.78 -0.01 4.99
CA THR A 188 -23.93 1.00 3.93
C THR A 188 -23.68 2.42 4.41
N THR A 189 -23.61 2.62 5.74
CA THR A 189 -23.28 3.89 6.37
C THR A 189 -21.85 3.80 6.91
N TYR A 190 -21.05 4.83 6.71
CA TYR A 190 -19.67 4.91 7.17
C TYR A 190 -19.32 6.35 7.51
N PRO A 191 -18.31 6.59 8.37
CA PRO A 191 -17.91 7.94 8.74
C PRO A 191 -17.57 8.78 7.49
N SER A 192 -18.25 9.92 7.33
CA SER A 192 -17.99 10.86 6.25
C SER A 192 -16.67 11.58 6.49
N GLY A 193 -15.89 11.79 5.46
CA GLY A 193 -14.62 12.52 5.56
C GLY A 193 -13.57 12.11 4.54
N ILE A 194 -13.75 10.96 3.90
CA ILE A 194 -12.83 10.52 2.84
C ILE A 194 -12.92 11.42 1.61
N ALA A 195 -14.10 11.95 1.31
CA ALA A 195 -14.35 12.75 0.11
C ALA A 195 -13.48 14.02 0.00
N ASN A 196 -12.90 14.49 1.10
CA ASN A 196 -12.11 15.73 1.14
C ASN A 196 -10.61 15.53 1.37
N GLY A 197 -10.11 14.32 1.27
CA GLY A 197 -8.68 14.06 1.15
C GLY A 197 -7.80 14.45 2.35
N VAL A 198 -8.36 14.62 3.53
CA VAL A 198 -7.55 14.93 4.72
C VAL A 198 -7.19 13.63 5.42
N MET A 199 -5.96 13.21 5.23
CA MET A 199 -5.32 12.21 6.07
C MET A 199 -4.65 12.88 7.25
N TYR A 200 -5.04 12.51 8.45
CA TYR A 200 -4.22 12.76 9.63
C TYR A 200 -3.31 11.54 9.85
N ASN A 201 -2.02 11.79 9.82
CA ASN A 201 -1.00 10.84 10.25
C ASN A 201 -0.94 10.78 11.77
#